data_71591c1b57a0731f29aac964b16c20e5
#
_entry.id   71591c1b57a0731f29aac964b16c20e5
#
_cell.length_a   1.000
_cell.length_b   1.000
_cell.length_c   1.000
_cell.angle_alpha   90.00
_cell.angle_beta   90.00
_cell.angle_gamma   90.00
#
_symmetry.space_group_name_H-M   'P 1'
#
loop_
_entity.id
_entity.type
_entity.pdbx_description
1 polymer ?
#
loop_
_entity_poly.entity_id
_entity_poly.type
_entity_poly.pdbx_seq_one_letter_code
_entity_poly.pdbx_strand_id
1 'polypeptide(L)'
;MTKLTQNEQQFLSESIRVIPNFPKEGIIFRDITTLLNNQKALSFLLDHLSKRYQTMNLDFIAGTESRGFIFAAMICAKLNLPFVPIRKPNKLPSNTYSCEYELEYGTDRVEIHQDAFRNIKNAKILLVDDLIATGGT
;
A
#
# COMPACT_ATOMS: atom_id res chain seq x y z
N MET A 1 19.46 -4.85 -6.43
CA MET A 1 18.24 -4.05 -6.20
C MET A 1 18.62 -2.58 -6.30
N THR A 2 18.13 -1.91 -7.31
CA THR A 2 18.49 -0.50 -7.55
C THR A 2 17.77 0.39 -6.53
N LYS A 3 18.53 1.03 -5.66
CA LYS A 3 18.01 2.07 -4.78
C LYS A 3 17.74 3.33 -5.62
N LEU A 4 16.74 4.10 -5.21
CA LEU A 4 16.52 5.43 -5.77
C LEU A 4 17.74 6.32 -5.51
N THR A 5 18.17 7.05 -6.51
CA THR A 5 19.15 8.12 -6.35
C THR A 5 18.56 9.27 -5.52
N GLN A 6 19.40 10.13 -5.01
CA GLN A 6 18.94 11.29 -4.24
C GLN A 6 18.01 12.20 -5.06
N ASN A 7 18.31 12.42 -6.34
CA ASN A 7 17.47 13.23 -7.22
C ASN A 7 16.10 12.57 -7.48
N GLU A 8 16.04 11.25 -7.62
CA GLU A 8 14.80 10.51 -7.80
C GLU A 8 13.94 10.54 -6.53
N GLN A 9 14.57 10.42 -5.37
CA GLN A 9 13.87 10.57 -4.08
C GLN A 9 13.29 11.96 -3.92
N GLN A 10 14.07 12.99 -4.26
CA GLN A 10 13.62 14.38 -4.22
C GLN A 10 12.45 14.60 -5.17
N PHE A 11 12.54 14.13 -6.42
CA PHE A 11 11.47 14.24 -7.41
C PHE A 11 10.15 13.64 -6.91
N LEU A 12 10.18 12.44 -6.32
CA LEU A 12 8.99 11.82 -5.75
C LEU A 12 8.47 12.59 -4.54
N SER A 13 9.36 13.02 -3.65
CA SER A 13 8.99 13.78 -2.46
C SER A 13 8.32 15.12 -2.80
N GLU A 14 8.85 15.84 -3.78
CA GLU A 14 8.27 17.11 -4.26
C GLU A 14 6.93 16.92 -4.97
N SER A 15 6.65 15.72 -5.45
CA SER A 15 5.35 15.38 -6.07
C SER A 15 4.24 15.19 -5.04
N ILE A 16 4.57 15.08 -3.75
CA ILE A 16 3.61 14.90 -2.65
C ILE A 16 3.40 16.24 -1.94
N ARG A 17 2.17 16.73 -1.97
CA ARG A 17 1.81 17.99 -1.31
C ARG A 17 1.86 17.83 0.21
N VAL A 18 2.47 18.79 0.88
CA VAL A 18 2.53 18.88 2.34
C VAL A 18 1.51 19.89 2.83
N ILE A 19 0.61 19.46 3.72
CA ILE A 19 -0.42 20.32 4.30
C ILE A 19 -0.16 20.39 5.81
N PRO A 20 0.27 21.54 6.33
CA PRO A 20 0.42 21.73 7.77
C PRO A 20 -0.94 21.85 8.45
N ASN A 21 -1.01 21.44 9.71
CA ASN A 21 -2.20 21.56 10.56
C ASN A 21 -3.46 20.90 9.98
N PHE A 22 -3.31 19.71 9.42
CA PHE A 22 -4.43 18.93 8.89
C PHE A 22 -4.38 17.47 9.40
N PRO A 23 -5.49 16.87 9.85
CA PRO A 23 -6.84 17.45 10.00
C PRO A 23 -6.99 18.39 11.20
N LYS A 24 -5.93 18.53 12.01
CA LYS A 24 -5.90 19.43 13.17
C LYS A 24 -4.51 20.01 13.39
N GLU A 25 -4.43 21.06 14.21
CA GLU A 25 -3.19 21.74 14.54
C GLU A 25 -2.10 20.78 15.04
N GLY A 26 -0.87 21.02 14.60
CA GLY A 26 0.32 20.23 14.94
C GLY A 26 0.55 19.01 14.06
N ILE A 27 -0.40 18.61 13.21
CA ILE A 27 -0.26 17.48 12.29
C ILE A 27 0.18 17.98 10.91
N ILE A 28 1.24 17.37 10.39
CA ILE A 28 1.69 17.57 9.01
C ILE A 28 1.14 16.43 8.17
N PHE A 29 0.22 16.73 7.27
CA PHE A 29 -0.40 15.76 6.38
C PHE A 29 0.33 15.72 5.04
N ARG A 30 0.63 14.53 4.56
CA ARG A 30 1.21 14.29 3.24
C ARG A 30 0.12 13.81 2.30
N ASP A 31 -0.23 14.67 1.37
CA ASP A 31 -1.31 14.42 0.41
C ASP A 31 -0.77 13.76 -0.86
N ILE A 32 -1.04 12.46 -1.01
CA ILE A 32 -0.58 11.69 -2.17
C ILE A 32 -1.39 11.97 -3.45
N THR A 33 -2.49 12.71 -3.36
CA THR A 33 -3.32 12.98 -4.55
C THR A 33 -2.57 13.76 -5.62
N THR A 34 -1.62 14.59 -5.24
CA THR A 34 -0.75 15.31 -6.17
C THR A 34 0.30 14.41 -6.84
N LEU A 35 0.70 13.32 -6.21
CA LEU A 35 1.49 12.27 -6.83
C LEU A 35 0.63 11.46 -7.82
N LEU A 36 -0.58 11.07 -7.38
CA LEU A 36 -1.48 10.25 -8.18
C LEU A 36 -1.95 10.92 -9.47
N ASN A 37 -2.11 12.25 -9.45
CA ASN A 37 -2.52 13.02 -10.63
C ASN A 37 -1.35 13.58 -11.46
N ASN A 38 -0.12 13.22 -11.09
CA ASN A 38 1.08 13.59 -11.83
C ASN A 38 1.56 12.40 -12.66
N GLN A 39 1.30 12.42 -13.97
CA GLN A 39 1.62 11.32 -14.87
C GLN A 39 3.09 10.88 -14.80
N LYS A 40 4.02 11.83 -14.77
CA LYS A 40 5.47 11.53 -14.74
C LYS A 40 5.88 10.88 -13.43
N ALA A 41 5.45 11.44 -12.30
CA ALA A 41 5.78 10.93 -10.98
C ALA A 41 5.16 9.55 -10.73
N LEU A 42 3.88 9.38 -11.09
CA LEU A 42 3.19 8.11 -10.93
C LEU A 42 3.80 7.01 -11.80
N SER A 43 4.05 7.29 -13.08
CA SER A 43 4.69 6.32 -13.99
C SER A 43 6.08 5.93 -13.50
N PHE A 44 6.87 6.91 -13.08
CA PHE A 44 8.20 6.65 -12.53
C PHE A 44 8.15 5.74 -11.29
N LEU A 45 7.25 6.04 -10.34
CA LEU A 45 7.06 5.24 -9.13
C LEU A 45 6.67 3.80 -9.45
N LEU A 46 5.67 3.62 -10.32
CA LEU A 46 5.20 2.29 -10.70
C LEU A 46 6.26 1.48 -11.44
N ASP A 47 7.02 2.10 -12.31
CA ASP A 47 8.11 1.43 -13.04
C ASP A 47 9.23 1.00 -12.07
N HIS A 48 9.57 1.87 -11.11
CA HIS A 48 10.56 1.55 -10.09
C HIS A 48 10.12 0.37 -9.22
N LEU A 49 8.87 0.40 -8.70
CA LEU A 49 8.32 -0.68 -7.88
C LEU A 49 8.20 -1.98 -8.66
N SER A 50 7.76 -1.93 -9.91
CA SER A 50 7.63 -3.10 -10.76
C SER A 50 8.98 -3.76 -11.02
N LYS A 51 10.01 -2.99 -11.37
CA LYS A 51 11.37 -3.50 -11.54
C LYS A 51 11.93 -4.12 -10.26
N ARG A 52 11.58 -3.54 -9.11
CA ARG A 52 12.02 -4.06 -7.80
C ARG A 52 11.43 -5.43 -7.49
N TYR A 53 10.15 -5.63 -7.78
CA TYR A 53 9.40 -6.80 -7.34
C TYR A 53 9.22 -7.90 -8.37
N GLN A 54 9.42 -7.61 -9.67
CA GLN A 54 9.21 -8.58 -10.75
C GLN A 54 10.03 -9.87 -10.63
N THR A 55 11.18 -9.84 -9.95
CA THR A 55 12.07 -11.00 -9.78
C THR A 55 11.84 -11.77 -8.49
N MET A 56 10.87 -11.38 -7.67
CA MET A 56 10.65 -11.98 -6.35
C MET A 56 9.78 -13.23 -6.37
N ASN A 57 9.28 -13.64 -7.53
CA ASN A 57 8.37 -14.78 -7.69
C ASN A 57 7.18 -14.70 -6.73
N LEU A 58 6.49 -13.55 -6.74
CA LEU A 58 5.31 -13.30 -5.93
C LEU A 58 4.10 -14.03 -6.51
N ASP A 59 3.24 -14.51 -5.61
CA ASP A 59 1.97 -15.16 -5.99
C ASP A 59 0.81 -14.17 -5.93
N PHE A 60 0.82 -13.24 -4.97
CA PHE A 60 -0.25 -12.27 -4.73
C PHE A 60 0.31 -10.93 -4.29
N ILE A 61 -0.50 -9.89 -4.50
CA ILE A 61 -0.29 -8.58 -3.91
C ILE A 61 -1.50 -8.24 -3.04
N ALA A 62 -1.27 -7.97 -1.77
CA ALA A 62 -2.29 -7.54 -0.82
C ALA A 62 -2.18 -6.04 -0.59
N GLY A 63 -3.30 -5.36 -0.53
CA GLY A 63 -3.37 -3.94 -0.23
C GLY A 63 -4.30 -3.64 0.93
N THR A 64 -3.93 -2.67 1.76
CA THR A 64 -4.75 -2.23 2.88
C THR A 64 -5.74 -1.14 2.47
N GLU A 65 -6.97 -1.22 2.96
CA GLU A 65 -8.00 -0.21 2.75
C GLU A 65 -7.56 1.11 3.41
N SER A 66 -7.73 2.24 2.75
CA SER A 66 -8.25 2.38 1.39
C SER A 66 -7.17 2.81 0.40
N ARG A 67 -6.23 3.68 0.79
CA ARG A 67 -5.22 4.25 -0.11
C ARG A 67 -4.20 3.22 -0.58
N GLY A 68 -3.91 2.20 0.24
CA GLY A 68 -3.07 1.07 -0.15
C GLY A 68 -3.62 0.30 -1.35
N PHE A 69 -4.94 0.27 -1.54
CA PHE A 69 -5.58 -0.35 -2.70
C PHE A 69 -5.16 0.27 -4.02
N ILE A 70 -4.98 1.58 -4.04
CA ILE A 70 -4.63 2.32 -5.26
C ILE A 70 -3.27 1.83 -5.80
N PHE A 71 -2.25 1.83 -4.96
CA PHE A 71 -0.92 1.37 -5.35
C PHE A 71 -0.87 -0.13 -5.59
N ALA A 72 -1.49 -0.93 -4.71
CA ALA A 72 -1.53 -2.38 -4.86
C ALA A 72 -2.18 -2.80 -6.18
N ALA A 73 -3.32 -2.22 -6.55
CA ALA A 73 -4.01 -2.53 -7.80
C ALA A 73 -3.18 -2.18 -9.04
N MET A 74 -2.50 -1.03 -9.01
CA MET A 74 -1.63 -0.63 -10.12
C MET A 74 -0.42 -1.53 -10.26
N ILE A 75 0.19 -1.96 -9.14
CA ILE A 75 1.32 -2.91 -9.16
C ILE A 75 0.85 -4.28 -9.66
N CYS A 76 -0.32 -4.74 -9.25
CA CYS A 76 -0.94 -5.97 -9.77
C CYS A 76 -1.05 -5.94 -11.29
N ALA A 77 -1.55 -4.86 -11.84
CA ALA A 77 -1.68 -4.69 -13.29
C ALA A 77 -0.31 -4.69 -13.99
N LYS A 78 0.69 -4.02 -13.42
CA LYS A 78 2.05 -3.97 -13.96
C LYS A 78 2.76 -5.34 -13.93
N LEU A 79 2.56 -6.12 -12.88
CA LEU A 79 3.22 -7.42 -12.68
C LEU A 79 2.38 -8.61 -13.13
N ASN A 80 1.14 -8.38 -13.58
CA ASN A 80 0.18 -9.42 -13.92
C ASN A 80 -0.04 -10.42 -12.76
N LEU A 81 -0.26 -9.88 -11.57
CA LEU A 81 -0.50 -10.63 -10.33
C LEU A 81 -1.90 -10.34 -9.78
N PRO A 82 -2.51 -11.32 -9.09
CA PRO A 82 -3.82 -11.13 -8.46
C PRO A 82 -3.74 -10.24 -7.24
N PHE A 83 -4.84 -9.52 -6.99
CA PHE A 83 -5.01 -8.59 -5.87
C PHE A 83 -5.80 -9.23 -4.72
N VAL A 84 -5.35 -8.98 -3.50
CA VAL A 84 -6.04 -9.40 -2.27
C VAL A 84 -6.33 -8.17 -1.40
N PRO A 85 -7.59 -7.85 -1.12
CA PRO A 85 -7.94 -6.75 -0.23
C PRO A 85 -7.79 -7.13 1.25
N ILE A 86 -7.15 -6.26 2.01
CA ILE A 86 -7.19 -6.25 3.47
C ILE A 86 -8.06 -5.08 3.89
N ARG A 87 -9.13 -5.35 4.62
CA ARG A 87 -10.17 -4.36 4.88
C ARG A 87 -10.47 -4.17 6.36
N LYS A 88 -11.09 -3.06 6.66
CA LYS A 88 -11.69 -2.79 7.98
C LYS A 88 -12.80 -3.81 8.28
N PRO A 89 -13.16 -4.00 9.57
CA PRO A 89 -14.16 -4.98 9.97
C PRO A 89 -15.49 -4.84 9.22
N ASN A 90 -16.13 -5.97 8.96
CA ASN A 90 -17.46 -6.07 8.35
C ASN A 90 -17.58 -5.52 6.91
N LYS A 91 -16.46 -5.43 6.19
CA LYS A 91 -16.44 -5.01 4.78
C LYS A 91 -16.34 -6.17 3.79
N LEU A 92 -15.82 -7.30 4.22
CA LEU A 92 -15.68 -8.50 3.38
C LEU A 92 -16.87 -9.43 3.59
N PRO A 93 -17.53 -9.90 2.51
CA PRO A 93 -18.81 -10.62 2.60
C PRO A 93 -18.70 -12.11 2.92
N SER A 94 -17.51 -12.71 2.83
CA SER A 94 -17.27 -14.13 3.13
C SER A 94 -16.54 -14.31 4.45
N ASN A 95 -16.22 -15.54 4.82
CA ASN A 95 -15.48 -15.85 6.04
C ASN A 95 -14.09 -15.18 6.03
N THR A 96 -13.73 -14.59 7.15
CA THR A 96 -12.48 -13.82 7.31
C THR A 96 -11.62 -14.35 8.45
N TYR A 97 -10.31 -14.11 8.33
CA TYR A 97 -9.41 -14.00 9.47
C TYR A 97 -9.29 -12.53 9.85
N SER A 98 -9.13 -12.24 11.12
CA SER A 98 -8.95 -10.88 11.62
C SER A 98 -7.69 -10.78 12.47
N CYS A 99 -7.08 -9.59 12.43
CA CYS A 99 -5.94 -9.23 13.25
C CYS A 99 -6.18 -7.88 13.90
N GLU A 100 -6.01 -7.80 15.22
CA GLU A 100 -6.05 -6.54 15.95
C GLU A 100 -4.65 -5.93 16.02
N TYR A 101 -4.57 -4.62 15.97
CA TYR A 101 -3.34 -3.86 16.13
C TYR A 101 -3.55 -2.64 16.99
N GLU A 102 -2.48 -2.23 17.68
CA GLU A 102 -2.51 -1.09 18.56
C GLU A 102 -2.31 0.22 17.80
N LEU A 103 -3.10 1.22 18.19
CA LEU A 103 -2.95 2.60 17.80
C LEU A 103 -2.33 3.38 18.96
N GLU A 104 -1.93 4.63 18.72
CA GLU A 104 -1.51 5.55 19.77
C GLU A 104 -2.60 5.70 20.85
N TYR A 105 -3.86 5.69 20.45
CA TYR A 105 -5.03 5.73 21.33
C TYR A 105 -6.03 4.64 20.91
N GLY A 106 -5.95 3.47 21.58
CA GLY A 106 -6.88 2.36 21.36
C GLY A 106 -6.35 1.28 20.43
N THR A 107 -7.25 0.46 19.92
CA THR A 107 -6.97 -0.65 19.00
C THR A 107 -7.84 -0.54 17.77
N ASP A 108 -7.37 -1.09 16.66
CA ASP A 108 -8.15 -1.25 15.44
C ASP A 108 -7.96 -2.69 14.91
N ARG A 109 -8.74 -3.07 13.92
CA ARG A 109 -8.74 -4.42 13.38
C ARG A 109 -8.81 -4.39 11.86
N VAL A 110 -8.15 -5.34 11.23
CA VAL A 110 -8.25 -5.60 9.80
C VAL A 110 -8.63 -7.05 9.55
N GLU A 111 -9.24 -7.29 8.41
CA GLU A 111 -9.74 -8.60 7.99
C GLU A 111 -9.28 -8.95 6.59
N ILE A 112 -9.09 -10.25 6.36
CA ILE A 112 -8.76 -10.84 5.06
C ILE A 112 -9.64 -12.07 4.87
N HIS A 113 -10.08 -12.36 3.64
CA HIS A 113 -10.81 -13.59 3.35
C HIS A 113 -9.98 -14.82 3.67
N GLN A 114 -10.60 -15.86 4.23
CA GLN A 114 -9.94 -17.13 4.54
C GLN A 114 -9.40 -17.84 3.30
N ASP A 115 -10.06 -17.67 2.15
CA ASP A 115 -9.68 -18.23 0.87
C ASP A 115 -8.87 -17.29 -0.03
N ALA A 116 -8.37 -16.17 0.54
CA ALA A 116 -7.68 -15.11 -0.21
C ALA A 116 -6.53 -15.61 -1.09
N PHE A 117 -5.81 -16.62 -0.65
CA PHE A 117 -4.63 -17.17 -1.33
C PHE A 117 -4.88 -18.50 -2.04
N ARG A 118 -6.16 -18.87 -2.29
CA ARG A 118 -6.58 -20.04 -3.07
C ARG A 118 -5.90 -21.35 -2.63
N ASN A 119 -5.65 -21.52 -1.33
CA ASN A 119 -4.97 -22.68 -0.75
C ASN A 119 -3.55 -22.94 -1.29
N ILE A 120 -2.89 -21.94 -1.86
CA ILE A 120 -1.50 -22.05 -2.27
C ILE A 120 -0.61 -22.11 -1.04
N LYS A 121 0.10 -23.21 -0.88
CA LYS A 121 1.02 -23.40 0.25
C LYS A 121 2.24 -22.52 0.08
N ASN A 122 2.65 -21.87 1.18
CA ASN A 122 3.82 -20.98 1.21
C ASN A 122 3.74 -19.86 0.17
N ALA A 123 2.54 -19.34 -0.09
CA ALA A 123 2.32 -18.24 -1.01
C ALA A 123 3.20 -17.03 -0.63
N LYS A 124 3.87 -16.46 -1.63
CA LYS A 124 4.68 -15.25 -1.49
C LYS A 124 3.83 -14.03 -1.79
N ILE A 125 3.69 -13.17 -0.81
CA ILE A 125 2.75 -12.04 -0.86
C ILE A 125 3.52 -10.74 -0.67
N LEU A 126 3.28 -9.77 -1.52
CA LEU A 126 3.68 -8.39 -1.31
C LEU A 126 2.55 -7.64 -0.63
N LEU A 127 2.79 -7.14 0.57
CA LEU A 127 1.87 -6.26 1.27
C LEU A 127 2.17 -4.80 0.91
N VAL A 128 1.14 -4.07 0.52
CA VAL A 128 1.25 -2.68 0.05
C VAL A 128 0.34 -1.77 0.86
N ASP A 129 0.91 -0.69 1.34
CA ASP A 129 0.19 0.45 1.90
C ASP A 129 0.81 1.75 1.39
N ASP A 130 0.13 2.89 1.59
CA ASP A 130 0.63 4.21 1.18
C ASP A 130 1.54 4.87 2.22
N LEU A 131 1.38 4.52 3.48
CA LEU A 131 2.09 5.13 4.60
C LEU A 131 2.43 4.09 5.67
N ILE A 132 3.66 4.13 6.13
CA ILE A 132 4.09 3.46 7.35
C ILE A 132 4.37 4.52 8.41
N ALA A 133 3.48 4.62 9.40
CA ALA A 133 3.65 5.53 10.53
C ALA A 133 4.31 4.80 11.70
N THR A 134 3.50 4.09 12.52
CA THR A 134 4.00 3.32 13.66
C THR A 134 4.38 1.87 13.30
N GLY A 135 3.86 1.38 12.18
CA GLY A 135 4.00 -0.02 11.77
C GLY A 135 3.00 -0.97 12.45
N GLY A 136 1.95 -0.42 13.08
CA GLY A 136 0.91 -1.23 13.75
C GLY A 136 -0.02 -1.95 12.78
N THR A 137 -0.29 -1.36 11.65
CA THR A 137 -1.17 -1.95 10.61
C THR A 137 -0.55 -3.10 9.86
#